data_667d2660fa8842de7401ef8ca8f7cd5d
#
_entry.id   667d2660fa8842de7401ef8ca8f7cd5d
#
_cell.length_a   1.000
_cell.length_b   1.000
_cell.length_c   1.000
_cell.angle_alpha   90.00
_cell.angle_beta   90.00
_cell.angle_gamma   90.00
#
_symmetry.space_group_name_H-M   'P 1'
#
loop_
_entity.id
_entity.type
_entity.pdbx_description
1 polymer ?
#
loop_
_entity_poly.entity_id
_entity_poly.type
_entity_poly.pdbx_seq_one_letter_code
_entity_poly.pdbx_strand_id
1 'polypeptide(L)'
;MSQEYNDQLLDACSCGKLELVNELIGKGADVNCKNGDGRTGLMRASKRGYDDIVEVLLEHKADVAARDKNNDTALMGAAKHGYRYICELLVKAGSDVNAHDNDGRTALMRAAFLGETSTVEYLAEAGADLDLADNKGRTALMDAVLAFKIDVIHYLLAKGADVNKKDNEGCTCLMRASYGGYTDLVIYLLNRGADKTVKDNAGRTALQYIPNTADEELVNVLKN
;
A
#
# COMPACT_ATOMS: atom_id res chain seq x y z
N MET A 1 -38.15 0.08 -1.63
CA MET A 1 -37.78 1.42 -1.12
C MET A 1 -36.41 1.40 -0.43
N SER A 2 -36.15 0.63 0.63
CA SER A 2 -34.82 0.68 1.29
C SER A 2 -33.68 0.16 0.39
N GLN A 3 -33.87 -0.93 -0.36
CA GLN A 3 -32.83 -1.48 -1.25
C GLN A 3 -32.52 -0.50 -2.40
N GLU A 4 -33.52 0.15 -2.98
CA GLU A 4 -33.33 1.15 -4.05
C GLU A 4 -32.52 2.35 -3.56
N TYR A 5 -32.77 2.83 -2.33
CA TYR A 5 -31.96 3.93 -1.73
C TYR A 5 -30.53 3.48 -1.45
N ASN A 6 -30.32 2.21 -1.04
CA ASN A 6 -28.99 1.65 -0.82
C ASN A 6 -28.17 1.59 -2.13
N ASP A 7 -28.78 1.12 -3.22
CA ASP A 7 -28.10 1.06 -4.53
C ASP A 7 -27.78 2.48 -5.04
N GLN A 8 -28.71 3.43 -4.89
CA GLN A 8 -28.47 4.83 -5.20
C GLN A 8 -27.37 5.46 -4.35
N LEU A 9 -27.29 5.14 -3.04
CA LEU A 9 -26.24 5.62 -2.14
C LEU A 9 -24.87 5.14 -2.59
N LEU A 10 -24.74 3.85 -2.93
CA LEU A 10 -23.49 3.28 -3.43
C LEU A 10 -23.02 3.99 -4.72
N ASP A 11 -23.94 4.31 -5.60
CA ASP A 11 -23.62 5.02 -6.86
C ASP A 11 -23.28 6.49 -6.60
N ALA A 12 -24.03 7.17 -5.73
CA ALA A 12 -23.74 8.54 -5.31
C ALA A 12 -22.34 8.68 -4.71
N CYS A 13 -21.93 7.73 -3.81
CA CYS A 13 -20.59 7.65 -3.26
C CYS A 13 -19.50 7.39 -4.31
N SER A 14 -19.82 6.65 -5.38
CA SER A 14 -18.88 6.38 -6.48
C SER A 14 -18.69 7.57 -7.41
N CYS A 15 -19.71 8.47 -7.48
CA CYS A 15 -19.76 9.57 -8.43
C CYS A 15 -19.50 10.94 -7.80
N GLY A 16 -19.19 11.01 -6.49
CA GLY A 16 -18.90 12.28 -5.81
C GLY A 16 -20.12 13.19 -5.62
N LYS A 17 -21.33 12.61 -5.49
CA LYS A 17 -22.59 13.38 -5.39
C LYS A 17 -22.97 13.60 -3.93
N LEU A 18 -22.27 14.52 -3.25
CA LEU A 18 -22.42 14.77 -1.82
C LEU A 18 -23.85 15.09 -1.41
N GLU A 19 -24.54 15.98 -2.12
CA GLU A 19 -25.92 16.37 -1.79
C GLU A 19 -26.87 15.16 -1.84
N LEU A 20 -26.69 14.30 -2.84
CA LEU A 20 -27.48 13.07 -2.98
C LEU A 20 -27.17 12.07 -1.88
N VAL A 21 -25.89 11.96 -1.45
CA VAL A 21 -25.49 11.11 -0.31
C VAL A 21 -26.24 11.56 0.94
N ASN A 22 -26.23 12.86 1.26
CA ASN A 22 -26.93 13.41 2.41
C ASN A 22 -28.45 13.18 2.33
N GLU A 23 -29.03 13.41 1.17
CA GLU A 23 -30.48 13.19 0.94
C GLU A 23 -30.86 11.71 1.19
N LEU A 24 -30.08 10.76 0.63
CA LEU A 24 -30.39 9.34 0.74
C LEU A 24 -30.21 8.81 2.15
N ILE A 25 -29.19 9.26 2.88
CA ILE A 25 -29.02 8.95 4.30
C ILE A 25 -30.19 9.49 5.10
N GLY A 26 -30.63 10.73 4.84
CA GLY A 26 -31.80 11.31 5.47
C GLY A 26 -33.11 10.57 5.17
N LYS A 27 -33.21 9.89 4.04
CA LYS A 27 -34.32 8.98 3.67
C LYS A 27 -34.22 7.57 4.25
N GLY A 28 -33.15 7.28 5.03
CA GLY A 28 -32.96 6.00 5.70
C GLY A 28 -32.23 4.96 4.87
N ALA A 29 -31.41 5.37 3.90
CA ALA A 29 -30.46 4.45 3.27
C ALA A 29 -29.47 3.92 4.30
N ASP A 30 -29.13 2.65 4.23
CA ASP A 30 -28.14 2.02 5.11
C ASP A 30 -26.72 2.42 4.67
N VAL A 31 -26.03 3.20 5.51
CA VAL A 31 -24.65 3.67 5.29
C VAL A 31 -23.67 2.49 5.09
N ASN A 32 -23.99 1.34 5.68
CA ASN A 32 -23.17 0.12 5.62
C ASN A 32 -23.65 -0.88 4.56
N CYS A 33 -24.57 -0.47 3.68
CA CYS A 33 -24.99 -1.32 2.58
C CYS A 33 -23.82 -1.71 1.68
N LYS A 34 -23.91 -2.91 1.10
CA LYS A 34 -22.88 -3.49 0.24
C LYS A 34 -23.45 -3.84 -1.12
N ASN A 35 -22.66 -3.62 -2.16
CA ASN A 35 -22.99 -4.17 -3.48
C ASN A 35 -22.69 -5.67 -3.58
N GLY A 36 -22.93 -6.26 -4.76
CA GLY A 36 -22.65 -7.67 -5.05
C GLY A 36 -21.19 -8.10 -4.84
N ASP A 37 -20.21 -7.16 -4.83
CA ASP A 37 -18.79 -7.43 -4.54
C ASP A 37 -18.44 -7.25 -3.06
N GLY A 38 -19.40 -6.92 -2.21
CA GLY A 38 -19.16 -6.61 -0.79
C GLY A 38 -18.66 -5.20 -0.53
N ARG A 39 -18.63 -4.32 -1.53
CA ARG A 39 -18.12 -2.95 -1.42
C ARG A 39 -19.15 -2.02 -0.83
N THR A 40 -18.73 -1.23 0.18
CA THR A 40 -19.53 -0.17 0.81
C THR A 40 -19.38 1.17 0.10
N GLY A 41 -20.25 2.14 0.44
CA GLY A 41 -20.12 3.53 0.02
C GLY A 41 -18.79 4.13 0.47
N LEU A 42 -18.35 3.86 1.70
CA LEU A 42 -17.07 4.33 2.25
C LEU A 42 -15.88 3.83 1.41
N MET A 43 -15.85 2.55 1.02
CA MET A 43 -14.79 2.02 0.16
C MET A 43 -14.74 2.70 -1.20
N ARG A 44 -15.91 3.00 -1.77
CA ARG A 44 -16.01 3.64 -3.10
C ARG A 44 -15.55 5.10 -3.04
N ALA A 45 -16.03 5.87 -2.07
CA ALA A 45 -15.65 7.26 -1.86
C ALA A 45 -14.14 7.38 -1.55
N SER A 46 -13.62 6.55 -0.63
CA SER A 46 -12.19 6.52 -0.27
C SER A 46 -11.28 6.22 -1.45
N LYS A 47 -11.66 5.27 -2.30
CA LYS A 47 -10.88 4.92 -3.50
C LYS A 47 -10.89 6.03 -4.56
N ARG A 48 -11.90 6.90 -4.56
CA ARG A 48 -12.08 7.99 -5.52
C ARG A 48 -11.55 9.34 -5.04
N GLY A 49 -11.21 9.47 -3.75
CA GLY A 49 -10.71 10.71 -3.18
C GLY A 49 -11.80 11.73 -2.84
N TYR A 50 -13.01 11.27 -2.55
CA TYR A 50 -14.13 12.14 -2.15
C TYR A 50 -14.14 12.29 -0.64
N ASP A 51 -13.26 13.15 -0.14
CA ASP A 51 -13.04 13.38 1.30
C ASP A 51 -14.28 13.89 2.02
N ASP A 52 -15.02 14.80 1.43
CA ASP A 52 -16.30 15.30 1.94
C ASP A 52 -17.34 14.19 2.15
N ILE A 53 -17.45 13.26 1.18
CA ILE A 53 -18.34 12.11 1.32
C ILE A 53 -17.82 11.14 2.39
N VAL A 54 -16.50 10.92 2.45
CA VAL A 54 -15.90 10.09 3.50
C VAL A 54 -16.21 10.66 4.89
N GLU A 55 -16.08 11.96 5.09
CA GLU A 55 -16.42 12.63 6.35
C GLU A 55 -17.89 12.37 6.73
N VAL A 56 -18.83 12.64 5.83
CA VAL A 56 -20.27 12.41 6.06
C VAL A 56 -20.55 10.95 6.39
N LEU A 57 -19.98 10.01 5.67
CA LEU A 57 -20.19 8.59 5.94
C LEU A 57 -19.66 8.19 7.33
N LEU A 58 -18.51 8.70 7.75
CA LEU A 58 -17.92 8.45 9.07
C LEU A 58 -18.75 9.07 10.20
N GLU A 59 -19.30 10.29 10.01
CA GLU A 59 -20.24 10.92 10.95
C GLU A 59 -21.49 10.06 11.17
N HIS A 60 -21.94 9.37 10.11
CA HIS A 60 -23.09 8.46 10.15
C HIS A 60 -22.69 7.00 10.50
N LYS A 61 -21.51 6.81 11.11
CA LYS A 61 -21.03 5.51 11.62
C LYS A 61 -20.82 4.44 10.53
N ALA A 62 -20.29 4.86 9.38
CA ALA A 62 -19.82 3.90 8.39
C ALA A 62 -18.77 2.96 9.00
N ASP A 63 -18.88 1.66 8.72
CA ASP A 63 -17.99 0.63 9.21
C ASP A 63 -16.63 0.70 8.49
N VAL A 64 -15.63 1.21 9.17
CA VAL A 64 -14.24 1.31 8.66
C VAL A 64 -13.56 -0.04 8.54
N ALA A 65 -14.03 -1.06 9.26
CA ALA A 65 -13.50 -2.42 9.22
C ALA A 65 -14.15 -3.28 8.12
N ALA A 66 -15.15 -2.75 7.41
CA ALA A 66 -15.81 -3.46 6.33
C ALA A 66 -14.80 -3.96 5.29
N ARG A 67 -15.07 -5.15 4.74
CA ARG A 67 -14.22 -5.81 3.74
C ARG A 67 -15.04 -6.22 2.54
N ASP A 68 -14.48 -6.06 1.34
CA ASP A 68 -15.06 -6.58 0.10
C ASP A 68 -14.67 -8.05 -0.15
N LYS A 69 -15.05 -8.62 -1.28
CA LYS A 69 -14.73 -10.01 -1.66
C LYS A 69 -13.22 -10.29 -1.79
N ASN A 70 -12.42 -9.27 -2.03
CA ASN A 70 -10.97 -9.38 -2.07
C ASN A 70 -10.33 -9.13 -0.70
N ASN A 71 -11.13 -8.98 0.34
CA ASN A 71 -10.70 -8.56 1.66
C ASN A 71 -10.14 -7.13 1.71
N ASP A 72 -10.40 -6.32 0.67
CA ASP A 72 -10.00 -4.91 0.61
C ASP A 72 -10.77 -4.07 1.62
N THR A 73 -10.08 -3.10 2.23
CA THR A 73 -10.66 -2.08 3.11
C THR A 73 -10.70 -0.71 2.42
N ALA A 74 -11.46 0.23 3.01
CA ALA A 74 -11.46 1.63 2.55
C ALA A 74 -10.05 2.25 2.61
N LEU A 75 -9.28 1.96 3.68
CA LEU A 75 -7.91 2.45 3.87
C LEU A 75 -6.96 1.98 2.75
N MET A 76 -7.05 0.73 2.33
CA MET A 76 -6.25 0.20 1.21
C MET A 76 -6.58 0.91 -0.10
N GLY A 77 -7.86 1.23 -0.31
CA GLY A 77 -8.31 1.99 -1.48
C GLY A 77 -7.75 3.41 -1.51
N ALA A 78 -7.84 4.14 -0.39
CA ALA A 78 -7.29 5.50 -0.25
C ALA A 78 -5.76 5.53 -0.37
N ALA A 79 -5.07 4.61 0.31
CA ALA A 79 -3.61 4.53 0.32
C ALA A 79 -3.01 4.26 -1.06
N LYS A 80 -3.66 3.38 -1.83
CA LYS A 80 -3.26 3.08 -3.22
C LYS A 80 -3.21 4.31 -4.12
N HIS A 81 -4.04 5.30 -3.87
CA HIS A 81 -4.16 6.50 -4.71
C HIS A 81 -3.58 7.76 -4.06
N GLY A 82 -2.84 7.62 -2.95
CA GLY A 82 -2.16 8.73 -2.30
C GLY A 82 -3.08 9.70 -1.56
N TYR A 83 -4.32 9.31 -1.26
CA TYR A 83 -5.28 10.17 -0.56
C TYR A 83 -4.97 10.21 0.93
N ARG A 84 -3.87 10.88 1.28
CA ARG A 84 -3.37 10.97 2.66
C ARG A 84 -4.44 11.44 3.63
N TYR A 85 -5.18 12.50 3.30
CA TYR A 85 -6.22 13.04 4.20
C TYR A 85 -7.31 12.00 4.50
N ILE A 86 -7.75 11.25 3.49
CA ILE A 86 -8.72 10.16 3.69
C ILE A 86 -8.10 9.06 4.57
N CYS A 87 -6.83 8.72 4.38
CA CYS A 87 -6.14 7.77 5.26
C CYS A 87 -6.15 8.27 6.72
N GLU A 88 -5.93 9.56 6.95
CA GLU A 88 -6.00 10.18 8.28
C GLU A 88 -7.39 10.04 8.90
N LEU A 89 -8.45 10.35 8.13
CA LEU A 89 -9.83 10.21 8.59
C LEU A 89 -10.15 8.76 8.98
N LEU A 90 -9.79 7.80 8.12
CA LEU A 90 -10.07 6.38 8.33
C LEU A 90 -9.32 5.81 9.53
N VAL A 91 -8.03 6.14 9.70
CA VAL A 91 -7.24 5.68 10.86
C VAL A 91 -7.76 6.30 12.16
N LYS A 92 -8.09 7.60 12.17
CA LYS A 92 -8.73 8.26 13.31
C LYS A 92 -10.09 7.63 13.67
N ALA A 93 -10.81 7.12 12.68
CA ALA A 93 -12.08 6.43 12.89
C ALA A 93 -11.90 4.94 13.33
N GLY A 94 -10.66 4.46 13.47
CA GLY A 94 -10.33 3.13 13.99
C GLY A 94 -10.04 2.07 12.93
N SER A 95 -9.72 2.45 11.69
CA SER A 95 -9.24 1.48 10.70
C SER A 95 -7.94 0.82 11.18
N ASP A 96 -7.87 -0.51 11.02
CA ASP A 96 -6.64 -1.26 11.26
C ASP A 96 -5.62 -0.95 10.15
N VAL A 97 -4.54 -0.27 10.52
CA VAL A 97 -3.45 0.15 9.61
C VAL A 97 -2.71 -1.05 9.03
N ASN A 98 -2.71 -2.19 9.73
CA ASN A 98 -2.05 -3.43 9.34
C ASN A 98 -3.00 -4.46 8.71
N ALA A 99 -4.25 -4.09 8.45
CA ALA A 99 -5.18 -4.94 7.72
C ALA A 99 -4.57 -5.35 6.36
N HIS A 100 -4.82 -6.59 5.96
CA HIS A 100 -4.33 -7.13 4.68
C HIS A 100 -5.48 -7.68 3.82
N ASP A 101 -5.31 -7.66 2.52
CA ASP A 101 -6.20 -8.27 1.53
C ASP A 101 -5.96 -9.79 1.38
N ASN A 102 -6.63 -10.44 0.42
CA ASN A 102 -6.46 -11.86 0.15
C ASN A 102 -5.06 -12.25 -0.38
N ASP A 103 -4.31 -11.29 -0.91
CA ASP A 103 -2.91 -11.47 -1.34
C ASP A 103 -1.92 -11.18 -0.19
N GLY A 104 -2.40 -10.85 1.01
CA GLY A 104 -1.59 -10.45 2.16
C GLY A 104 -1.09 -9.01 2.09
N ARG A 105 -1.59 -8.18 1.17
CA ARG A 105 -1.09 -6.81 0.96
C ARG A 105 -1.77 -5.82 1.89
N THR A 106 -0.94 -4.98 2.52
CA THR A 106 -1.40 -3.88 3.39
C THR A 106 -1.57 -2.56 2.63
N ALA A 107 -2.18 -1.57 3.28
CA ALA A 107 -2.27 -0.20 2.77
C ALA A 107 -0.88 0.40 2.50
N LEU A 108 0.09 0.17 3.41
CA LEU A 108 1.47 0.63 3.27
C LEU A 108 2.15 0.05 2.02
N MET A 109 2.02 -1.25 1.75
CA MET A 109 2.59 -1.88 0.55
C MET A 109 2.02 -1.29 -0.73
N ARG A 110 0.73 -0.99 -0.75
CA ARG A 110 0.06 -0.40 -1.93
C ARG A 110 0.54 1.03 -2.20
N ALA A 111 0.66 1.85 -1.15
CA ALA A 111 1.20 3.20 -1.25
C ALA A 111 2.69 3.19 -1.67
N ALA A 112 3.49 2.30 -1.09
CA ALA A 112 4.91 2.16 -1.39
C ALA A 112 5.17 1.77 -2.85
N PHE A 113 4.43 0.81 -3.39
CA PHE A 113 4.55 0.40 -4.79
C PHE A 113 4.26 1.53 -5.78
N LEU A 114 3.26 2.37 -5.48
CA LEU A 114 2.90 3.50 -6.35
C LEU A 114 3.75 4.74 -6.12
N GLY A 115 4.51 4.80 -5.00
CA GLY A 115 5.38 5.92 -4.69
C GLY A 115 4.64 7.08 -4.00
N GLU A 116 3.55 6.79 -3.32
CA GLU A 116 2.73 7.77 -2.61
C GLU A 116 3.39 8.18 -1.29
N THR A 117 4.52 8.89 -1.37
CA THR A 117 5.45 9.16 -0.25
C THR A 117 4.74 9.74 0.96
N SER A 118 3.91 10.79 0.78
CA SER A 118 3.21 11.43 1.89
C SER A 118 2.24 10.49 2.62
N THR A 119 1.65 9.54 1.88
CA THR A 119 0.76 8.52 2.45
C THR A 119 1.56 7.43 3.17
N VAL A 120 2.71 7.02 2.60
CA VAL A 120 3.65 6.09 3.26
C VAL A 120 4.13 6.67 4.59
N GLU A 121 4.53 7.96 4.60
CA GLU A 121 4.93 8.68 5.81
C GLU A 121 3.85 8.62 6.89
N TYR A 122 2.63 9.00 6.52
CA TYR A 122 1.51 8.98 7.46
C TYR A 122 1.21 7.59 8.00
N LEU A 123 1.12 6.56 7.14
CA LEU A 123 0.82 5.20 7.58
C LEU A 123 1.89 4.64 8.52
N ALA A 124 3.17 4.89 8.24
CA ALA A 124 4.28 4.50 9.12
C ALA A 124 4.20 5.20 10.48
N GLU A 125 3.90 6.51 10.51
CA GLU A 125 3.69 7.28 11.75
C GLU A 125 2.44 6.84 12.53
N ALA A 126 1.43 6.35 11.83
CA ALA A 126 0.21 5.77 12.42
C ALA A 126 0.40 4.32 12.94
N GLY A 127 1.63 3.77 12.88
CA GLY A 127 1.97 2.47 13.44
C GLY A 127 1.85 1.30 12.45
N ALA A 128 1.92 1.57 11.13
CA ALA A 128 2.06 0.49 10.17
C ALA A 128 3.36 -0.27 10.40
N ASP A 129 3.28 -1.59 10.47
CA ASP A 129 4.45 -2.47 10.52
C ASP A 129 5.14 -2.47 9.14
N LEU A 130 6.38 -1.95 9.11
CA LEU A 130 7.15 -1.77 7.87
C LEU A 130 7.59 -3.09 7.26
N ASP A 131 7.66 -4.15 8.08
CA ASP A 131 8.23 -5.45 7.73
C ASP A 131 7.18 -6.56 7.57
N LEU A 132 5.89 -6.23 7.60
CA LEU A 132 4.86 -7.17 7.17
C LEU A 132 5.15 -7.62 5.73
N ALA A 133 4.86 -8.90 5.48
CA ALA A 133 5.08 -9.50 4.18
C ALA A 133 3.74 -9.95 3.55
N ASP A 134 3.60 -9.76 2.25
CA ASP A 134 2.49 -10.31 1.47
C ASP A 134 2.62 -11.86 1.31
N ASN A 135 1.66 -12.50 0.66
CA ASN A 135 1.69 -13.94 0.42
C ASN A 135 2.88 -14.43 -0.44
N LYS A 136 3.61 -13.51 -1.06
CA LYS A 136 4.87 -13.78 -1.77
C LYS A 136 6.11 -13.48 -0.92
N GLY A 137 5.93 -13.13 0.34
CA GLY A 137 7.00 -12.74 1.24
C GLY A 137 7.55 -11.33 1.00
N ARG A 138 6.88 -10.48 0.20
CA ARG A 138 7.38 -9.15 -0.13
C ARG A 138 6.91 -8.11 0.89
N THR A 139 7.84 -7.25 1.30
CA THR A 139 7.58 -6.10 2.17
C THR A 139 7.30 -4.83 1.37
N ALA A 140 6.84 -3.77 2.04
CA ALA A 140 6.66 -2.44 1.43
C ALA A 140 7.96 -1.90 0.83
N LEU A 141 9.12 -2.13 1.48
CA LEU A 141 10.43 -1.75 0.95
C LEU A 141 10.76 -2.48 -0.36
N MET A 142 10.49 -3.79 -0.44
CA MET A 142 10.70 -4.58 -1.66
C MET A 142 9.82 -4.08 -2.81
N ASP A 143 8.59 -3.72 -2.54
CA ASP A 143 7.67 -3.15 -3.53
C ASP A 143 8.17 -1.78 -4.03
N ALA A 144 8.66 -0.92 -3.13
CA ALA A 144 9.25 0.36 -3.50
C ALA A 144 10.52 0.20 -4.36
N VAL A 145 11.40 -0.74 -4.01
CA VAL A 145 12.60 -1.07 -4.82
C VAL A 145 12.21 -1.60 -6.19
N LEU A 146 11.26 -2.51 -6.27
CA LEU A 146 10.77 -3.08 -7.53
C LEU A 146 10.18 -2.00 -8.46
N ALA A 147 9.46 -1.04 -7.89
CA ALA A 147 8.84 0.07 -8.61
C ALA A 147 9.75 1.31 -8.73
N PHE A 148 11.01 1.23 -8.26
CA PHE A 148 12.01 2.32 -8.28
C PHE A 148 11.49 3.63 -7.65
N LYS A 149 10.89 3.55 -6.45
CA LYS A 149 10.32 4.69 -5.73
C LYS A 149 11.32 5.22 -4.70
N ILE A 150 12.25 6.04 -5.15
CA ILE A 150 13.45 6.44 -4.39
C ILE A 150 13.09 7.13 -3.07
N ASP A 151 12.15 8.09 -3.08
CA ASP A 151 11.77 8.81 -1.86
C ASP A 151 11.15 7.88 -0.81
N VAL A 152 10.33 6.93 -1.25
CA VAL A 152 9.74 5.91 -0.38
C VAL A 152 10.81 4.98 0.19
N ILE A 153 11.78 4.54 -0.64
CA ILE A 153 12.91 3.70 -0.20
C ILE A 153 13.71 4.42 0.89
N HIS A 154 14.05 5.69 0.65
CA HIS A 154 14.78 6.51 1.61
C HIS A 154 14.04 6.62 2.94
N TYR A 155 12.73 6.92 2.87
CA TYR A 155 11.91 7.06 4.06
C TYR A 155 11.79 5.76 4.86
N LEU A 156 11.43 4.64 4.21
CA LEU A 156 11.26 3.35 4.88
C LEU A 156 12.55 2.89 5.56
N LEU A 157 13.70 3.03 4.88
CA LEU A 157 15.01 2.70 5.48
C LEU A 157 15.40 3.64 6.62
N ALA A 158 15.06 4.92 6.53
CA ALA A 158 15.28 5.87 7.62
C ALA A 158 14.42 5.55 8.86
N LYS A 159 13.24 4.96 8.66
CA LYS A 159 12.33 4.51 9.74
C LYS A 159 12.65 3.10 10.25
N GLY A 160 13.66 2.42 9.71
CA GLY A 160 14.16 1.15 10.23
C GLY A 160 13.57 -0.10 9.56
N ALA A 161 12.98 0.01 8.37
CA ALA A 161 12.60 -1.17 7.60
C ALA A 161 13.82 -2.07 7.36
N ASP A 162 13.66 -3.39 7.53
CA ASP A 162 14.75 -4.36 7.38
C ASP A 162 15.12 -4.55 5.91
N VAL A 163 16.30 -4.03 5.53
CA VAL A 163 16.85 -4.10 4.17
C VAL A 163 17.18 -5.53 3.75
N ASN A 164 17.34 -6.48 4.70
CA ASN A 164 17.76 -7.85 4.47
C ASN A 164 16.62 -8.87 4.48
N LYS A 165 15.36 -8.42 4.63
CA LYS A 165 14.21 -9.31 4.45
C LYS A 165 14.30 -10.07 3.14
N LYS A 166 13.83 -11.32 3.17
CA LYS A 166 13.75 -12.20 2.00
C LYS A 166 12.30 -12.45 1.64
N ASP A 167 12.00 -12.42 0.37
CA ASP A 167 10.73 -12.94 -0.13
C ASP A 167 10.72 -14.48 -0.17
N ASN A 168 9.64 -15.09 -0.64
CA ASN A 168 9.49 -16.54 -0.70
C ASN A 168 10.47 -17.22 -1.69
N GLU A 169 11.07 -16.47 -2.59
CA GLU A 169 12.15 -16.94 -3.49
C GLU A 169 13.54 -16.77 -2.85
N GLY A 170 13.61 -16.20 -1.65
CA GLY A 170 14.85 -15.86 -0.95
C GLY A 170 15.51 -14.58 -1.46
N CYS A 171 14.82 -13.81 -2.32
CA CYS A 171 15.34 -12.58 -2.89
C CYS A 171 15.26 -11.42 -1.89
N THR A 172 16.34 -10.61 -1.85
CA THR A 172 16.42 -9.37 -1.07
C THR A 172 16.21 -8.13 -1.93
N CYS A 173 16.04 -6.96 -1.30
CA CYS A 173 16.03 -5.67 -1.97
C CYS A 173 17.28 -5.44 -2.82
N LEU A 174 18.46 -5.85 -2.32
CA LEU A 174 19.72 -5.71 -3.03
C LEU A 174 19.73 -6.51 -4.35
N MET A 175 19.23 -7.76 -4.34
CA MET A 175 19.11 -8.59 -5.54
C MET A 175 18.20 -7.97 -6.59
N ARG A 176 17.07 -7.37 -6.17
CA ARG A 176 16.12 -6.70 -7.07
C ARG A 176 16.71 -5.43 -7.67
N ALA A 177 17.42 -4.62 -6.87
CA ALA A 177 18.10 -3.42 -7.34
C ALA A 177 19.22 -3.80 -8.34
N SER A 178 19.96 -4.88 -8.06
CA SER A 178 21.00 -5.42 -8.97
C SER A 178 20.43 -5.89 -10.30
N TYR A 179 19.30 -6.60 -10.27
CA TYR A 179 18.58 -7.03 -11.48
C TYR A 179 18.12 -5.84 -12.35
N GLY A 180 17.69 -4.75 -11.71
CA GLY A 180 17.32 -3.52 -12.40
C GLY A 180 18.50 -2.72 -12.95
N GLY A 181 19.74 -3.08 -12.60
CA GLY A 181 20.94 -2.33 -13.00
C GLY A 181 21.03 -0.94 -12.31
N TYR A 182 20.41 -0.77 -11.15
CA TYR A 182 20.31 0.52 -10.46
C TYR A 182 21.54 0.75 -9.57
N THR A 183 22.69 1.15 -10.15
CA THR A 183 23.98 1.25 -9.45
C THR A 183 23.89 2.13 -8.20
N ASP A 184 23.36 3.35 -8.31
CA ASP A 184 23.22 4.27 -7.18
C ASP A 184 22.34 3.69 -6.05
N LEU A 185 21.27 3.01 -6.42
CA LEU A 185 20.39 2.35 -5.44
C LEU A 185 21.10 1.17 -4.76
N VAL A 186 21.88 0.38 -5.49
CA VAL A 186 22.69 -0.71 -4.92
C VAL A 186 23.68 -0.15 -3.90
N ILE A 187 24.41 0.90 -4.25
CA ILE A 187 25.35 1.59 -3.35
C ILE A 187 24.60 2.10 -2.10
N TYR A 188 23.46 2.72 -2.30
CA TYR A 188 22.65 3.22 -1.19
C TYR A 188 22.18 2.09 -0.25
N LEU A 189 21.67 0.98 -0.80
CA LEU A 189 21.23 -0.17 0.01
C LEU A 189 22.40 -0.79 0.80
N LEU A 190 23.59 -0.93 0.20
CA LEU A 190 24.80 -1.39 0.88
C LEU A 190 25.19 -0.47 2.04
N ASN A 191 25.15 0.85 1.83
CA ASN A 191 25.40 1.84 2.88
C ASN A 191 24.35 1.81 4.00
N ARG A 192 23.18 1.22 3.75
CA ARG A 192 22.13 0.97 4.74
C ARG A 192 22.18 -0.44 5.35
N GLY A 193 23.26 -1.18 5.12
CA GLY A 193 23.51 -2.48 5.73
C GLY A 193 22.94 -3.68 4.96
N ALA A 194 22.66 -3.52 3.67
CA ALA A 194 22.30 -4.67 2.84
C ALA A 194 23.48 -5.64 2.75
N ASP A 195 23.20 -6.92 3.01
CA ASP A 195 24.21 -7.98 2.96
C ASP A 195 24.29 -8.59 1.54
N LYS A 196 25.40 -8.30 0.84
CA LYS A 196 25.64 -8.80 -0.50
C LYS A 196 25.98 -10.31 -0.58
N THR A 197 26.25 -10.95 0.57
CA THR A 197 26.58 -12.39 0.64
C THR A 197 25.33 -13.26 0.74
N VAL A 198 24.18 -12.68 1.00
CA VAL A 198 22.90 -13.38 1.08
C VAL A 198 22.64 -14.11 -0.25
N LYS A 199 22.15 -15.35 -0.15
CA LYS A 199 21.76 -16.17 -1.29
C LYS A 199 20.25 -16.38 -1.33
N ASP A 200 19.71 -16.35 -2.55
CA ASP A 200 18.34 -16.76 -2.82
C ASP A 200 18.19 -18.29 -2.73
N ASN A 201 17.00 -18.82 -2.98
CA ASN A 201 16.72 -20.26 -2.93
C ASN A 201 17.45 -21.07 -4.03
N ALA A 202 17.95 -20.41 -5.08
CA ALA A 202 18.77 -21.01 -6.13
C ALA A 202 20.29 -20.89 -5.85
N GLY A 203 20.67 -20.33 -4.69
CA GLY A 203 22.06 -20.13 -4.28
C GLY A 203 22.75 -18.92 -4.91
N ARG A 204 22.01 -18.01 -5.56
CA ARG A 204 22.53 -16.82 -6.23
C ARG A 204 22.61 -15.64 -5.26
N THR A 205 23.70 -14.89 -5.34
CA THR A 205 23.89 -13.61 -4.64
C THR A 205 23.45 -12.43 -5.54
N ALA A 206 23.42 -11.22 -5.00
CA ALA A 206 23.10 -10.00 -5.75
C ALA A 206 23.97 -9.81 -7.00
N LEU A 207 25.25 -10.21 -6.94
CA LEU A 207 26.17 -10.16 -8.08
C LEU A 207 25.69 -10.98 -9.29
N GLN A 208 25.01 -12.11 -9.05
CA GLN A 208 24.52 -12.99 -10.12
C GLN A 208 23.16 -12.53 -10.71
N TYR A 209 22.59 -11.47 -10.16
CA TYR A 209 21.39 -10.83 -10.69
C TYR A 209 21.70 -9.69 -11.67
N ILE A 210 22.97 -9.24 -11.74
CA ILE A 210 23.38 -8.14 -12.63
C ILE A 210 23.12 -8.52 -14.09
N PRO A 211 22.43 -7.68 -14.88
CA PRO A 211 22.27 -7.91 -16.31
C PRO A 211 23.62 -7.79 -17.05
N ASN A 212 23.79 -8.52 -18.15
CA ASN A 212 25.01 -8.48 -18.96
C ASN A 212 25.34 -7.09 -19.55
N THR A 213 24.37 -6.16 -19.54
CA THR A 213 24.51 -4.79 -20.02
C THR A 213 24.84 -3.80 -18.90
N ALA A 214 25.04 -4.27 -17.66
CA ALA A 214 25.35 -3.40 -16.53
C ALA A 214 26.74 -2.77 -16.68
N ASP A 215 26.90 -1.61 -16.04
CA ASP A 215 28.20 -0.93 -15.99
C ASP A 215 29.21 -1.69 -15.11
N GLU A 216 30.49 -1.41 -15.32
CA GLU A 216 31.58 -2.03 -14.54
C GLU A 216 31.53 -1.61 -13.06
N GLU A 217 30.98 -0.42 -12.76
CA GLU A 217 30.88 0.10 -11.40
C GLU A 217 29.99 -0.81 -10.55
N LEU A 218 28.80 -1.16 -11.05
CA LEU A 218 27.86 -2.03 -10.36
C LEU A 218 28.51 -3.39 -10.03
N VAL A 219 29.24 -3.95 -11.02
CA VAL A 219 29.96 -5.23 -10.83
C VAL A 219 31.02 -5.10 -9.74
N ASN A 220 31.80 -4.01 -9.75
CA ASN A 220 32.89 -3.79 -8.80
C ASN A 220 32.37 -3.58 -7.37
N VAL A 221 31.28 -2.83 -7.19
CA VAL A 221 30.66 -2.56 -5.89
C VAL A 221 30.18 -3.87 -5.22
N LEU A 222 29.66 -4.83 -5.99
CA LEU A 222 29.18 -6.10 -5.46
C LEU A 222 30.28 -7.15 -5.29
N LYS A 223 31.42 -7.03 -6.00
CA LYS A 223 32.58 -7.93 -5.85
C LYS A 223 33.45 -7.58 -4.64
N ASN A 224 33.66 -6.29 -4.38
CA ASN A 224 34.52 -5.77 -3.31
C ASN A 224 33.74 -5.59 -2.01
#